data_dba370b423d0c687ef353b7d069846d0
#
_entry.id   dba370b423d0c687ef353b7d069846d0
#
_cell.length_a   1.000
_cell.length_b   1.000
_cell.length_c   1.000
_cell.angle_alpha   90.00
_cell.angle_beta   90.00
_cell.angle_gamma   90.00
#
_symmetry.space_group_name_H-M   'P 1'
#
loop_
_entity.id
_entity.type
_entity.pdbx_description
1 polymer ?
#
loop_
_entity_poly.entity_id
_entity_poly.type
_entity_poly.pdbx_seq_one_letter_code
_entity_poly.pdbx_strand_id
1 'polypeptide(L)'
;MKRDLLLLLAAAVAGCAPRHTITGHIDNLTNDSLCIVHCAIEDMPGLKGDDDQRITYDTIVAANGRFAYDMPVELPTQFIIIPMQLMEFDQGRRHSTSTSDIKLFLDKGEQVKIEGRIDSTVFNCTLSGTRLNEDHSRHYQELRPFWIEGQRLQDAMPEKAARNRKRSTSGSGR
;
A
#
# COMPACT_ATOMS: atom_id res chain seq x y z
N MET A 1 12.67 -40.03 -31.27
CA MET A 1 13.59 -39.64 -30.17
C MET A 1 14.05 -38.19 -30.19
N LYS A 2 14.32 -37.49 -31.32
CA LYS A 2 14.73 -36.08 -31.32
C LYS A 2 13.61 -35.05 -31.01
N ARG A 3 12.34 -35.39 -31.30
CA ARG A 3 11.19 -34.47 -31.04
C ARG A 3 10.82 -34.40 -29.56
N ASP A 4 10.95 -35.50 -28.84
CA ASP A 4 10.56 -35.58 -27.41
C ASP A 4 11.59 -34.85 -26.51
N LEU A 5 12.87 -34.78 -26.95
CA LEU A 5 13.91 -34.05 -26.24
C LEU A 5 13.73 -32.51 -26.34
N LEU A 6 13.16 -32.04 -27.47
CA LEU A 6 12.86 -30.59 -27.66
C LEU A 6 11.68 -30.14 -26.82
N LEU A 7 10.67 -31.01 -26.62
CA LEU A 7 9.54 -30.71 -25.73
C LEU A 7 9.93 -30.66 -24.25
N LEU A 8 10.86 -31.51 -23.80
CA LEU A 8 11.41 -31.49 -22.44
C LEU A 8 12.27 -30.24 -22.19
N LEU A 9 13.01 -29.75 -23.17
CA LEU A 9 13.79 -28.52 -23.04
C LEU A 9 12.91 -27.27 -22.96
N ALA A 10 11.77 -27.23 -23.68
CA ALA A 10 10.82 -26.12 -23.64
C ALA A 10 10.09 -26.05 -22.29
N ALA A 11 9.84 -27.16 -21.62
CA ALA A 11 9.21 -27.21 -20.30
C ALA A 11 10.15 -26.71 -19.19
N ALA A 12 11.47 -26.86 -19.33
CA ALA A 12 12.45 -26.43 -18.34
C ALA A 12 12.68 -24.91 -18.31
N VAL A 13 12.34 -24.19 -19.37
CA VAL A 13 12.51 -22.70 -19.43
C VAL A 13 11.29 -21.96 -18.88
N ALA A 14 10.15 -22.62 -18.71
CA ALA A 14 8.94 -22.01 -18.16
C ALA A 14 8.97 -21.78 -16.62
N GLY A 15 10.04 -22.21 -15.94
CA GLY A 15 10.12 -22.24 -14.48
C GLY A 15 10.79 -21.05 -13.78
N CYS A 16 11.35 -20.10 -14.51
CA CYS A 16 12.08 -18.96 -13.92
C CYS A 16 11.51 -17.60 -14.33
N ALA A 17 10.21 -17.41 -14.20
CA ALA A 17 9.69 -16.04 -14.15
C ALA A 17 10.18 -15.40 -12.85
N PRO A 18 10.73 -14.17 -12.90
CA PRO A 18 11.12 -13.47 -11.68
C PRO A 18 9.90 -13.39 -10.76
N ARG A 19 10.05 -13.85 -9.53
CA ARG A 19 8.99 -13.79 -8.53
C ARG A 19 9.05 -12.43 -7.85
N HIS A 20 8.22 -11.50 -8.34
CA HIS A 20 8.11 -10.18 -7.71
C HIS A 20 7.50 -10.29 -6.30
N THR A 21 7.99 -9.48 -5.37
CA THR A 21 7.51 -9.43 -3.99
C THR A 21 6.07 -8.90 -3.92
N ILE A 22 5.80 -7.83 -4.66
CA ILE A 22 4.47 -7.22 -4.78
C ILE A 22 4.17 -7.05 -6.27
N THR A 23 3.00 -7.49 -6.70
CA THR A 23 2.49 -7.23 -8.05
C THR A 23 1.09 -6.64 -7.97
N GLY A 24 0.66 -5.94 -9.01
CA GLY A 24 -0.71 -5.45 -9.00
C GLY A 24 -1.18 -4.84 -10.30
N HIS A 25 -2.48 -4.56 -10.29
CA HIS A 25 -3.16 -3.79 -11.32
C HIS A 25 -4.14 -2.82 -10.65
N ILE A 26 -4.09 -1.57 -11.07
CA ILE A 26 -4.95 -0.49 -10.55
C ILE A 26 -5.63 0.19 -11.73
N ASP A 27 -6.95 0.05 -11.80
CA ASP A 27 -7.78 0.77 -12.77
C ASP A 27 -7.89 2.26 -12.40
N ASN A 28 -8.03 3.12 -13.41
CA ASN A 28 -8.16 4.59 -13.27
C ASN A 28 -6.93 5.26 -12.63
N LEU A 29 -5.77 4.64 -12.74
CA LEU A 29 -4.51 5.26 -12.35
C LEU A 29 -4.12 6.30 -13.42
N THR A 30 -4.34 7.59 -13.13
CA THR A 30 -4.06 8.70 -14.06
C THR A 30 -2.64 9.23 -13.96
N ASN A 31 -2.00 9.05 -12.81
CA ASN A 31 -0.58 9.25 -12.60
C ASN A 31 0.05 7.88 -12.39
N ASP A 32 0.84 7.41 -13.36
CA ASP A 32 1.44 6.08 -13.37
C ASP A 32 2.43 5.80 -12.21
N SER A 33 2.47 6.67 -11.20
CA SER A 33 3.40 6.55 -10.08
C SER A 33 2.69 6.11 -8.79
N LEU A 34 3.33 5.16 -8.10
CA LEU A 34 2.93 4.68 -6.79
C LEU A 34 4.07 4.96 -5.79
N CYS A 35 3.73 5.49 -4.63
CA CYS A 35 4.63 5.55 -3.49
C CYS A 35 4.49 4.27 -2.68
N ILE A 36 5.60 3.61 -2.40
CA ILE A 36 5.67 2.47 -1.49
C ILE A 36 6.45 2.92 -0.25
N VAL A 37 5.80 2.83 0.88
CA VAL A 37 6.42 3.07 2.19
C VAL A 37 6.58 1.72 2.87
N HIS A 38 7.75 1.40 3.37
CA HIS A 38 7.96 0.16 4.08
C HIS A 38 8.84 0.29 5.32
N CYS A 39 8.58 -0.57 6.30
CA CYS A 39 9.30 -0.62 7.55
C CYS A 39 9.21 -2.04 8.13
N ALA A 40 10.30 -2.59 8.62
CA ALA A 40 10.24 -3.82 9.41
C ALA A 40 9.33 -3.60 10.62
N ILE A 41 8.51 -4.58 10.98
CA ILE A 41 7.53 -4.44 12.08
C ILE A 41 8.24 -4.10 13.39
N GLU A 42 9.42 -4.67 13.63
CA GLU A 42 10.22 -4.38 14.82
C GLU A 42 10.74 -2.94 14.90
N ASP A 43 10.80 -2.23 13.76
CA ASP A 43 11.25 -0.84 13.64
C ASP A 43 10.10 0.18 13.53
N MET A 44 8.85 -0.28 13.68
CA MET A 44 7.68 0.59 13.57
C MET A 44 7.65 1.66 14.68
N PRO A 45 7.18 2.88 14.34
CA PRO A 45 6.95 3.94 15.33
C PRO A 45 6.11 3.45 16.51
N GLY A 46 6.57 3.73 17.72
CA GLY A 46 5.90 3.35 18.98
C GLY A 46 6.29 1.97 19.52
N LEU A 47 7.02 1.12 18.76
CA LEU A 47 7.63 -0.10 19.28
C LEU A 47 9.09 0.11 19.72
N LYS A 48 9.80 1.00 19.05
CA LYS A 48 11.13 1.53 19.44
C LYS A 48 11.06 3.03 19.65
N GLY A 49 12.03 3.61 20.33
CA GLY A 49 12.13 5.08 20.52
C GLY A 49 12.20 5.82 19.17
N ASP A 50 11.79 7.08 19.16
CA ASP A 50 11.64 7.89 17.94
C ASP A 50 12.93 8.04 17.09
N ASP A 51 14.11 7.85 17.68
CA ASP A 51 15.41 8.02 17.02
C ASP A 51 15.83 6.85 16.13
N ASP A 52 15.16 5.68 16.24
CA ASP A 52 15.54 4.45 15.54
C ASP A 52 14.57 4.03 14.41
N GLN A 53 13.73 4.94 13.93
CA GLN A 53 12.74 4.64 12.88
C GLN A 53 13.41 4.49 11.52
N ARG A 54 13.31 3.29 10.95
CA ARG A 54 13.81 2.98 9.59
C ARG A 54 12.68 2.86 8.58
N ILE A 55 12.03 3.99 8.31
CA ILE A 55 11.00 4.06 7.28
C ILE A 55 11.67 4.38 5.95
N THR A 56 11.44 3.52 4.95
CA THR A 56 11.94 3.71 3.60
C THR A 56 10.79 4.08 2.66
N TYR A 57 11.09 4.96 1.71
CA TYR A 57 10.15 5.45 0.70
C TYR A 57 10.70 5.15 -0.68
N ASP A 58 9.95 4.39 -1.46
CA ASP A 58 10.24 4.09 -2.84
C ASP A 58 9.14 4.65 -3.76
N THR A 59 9.51 4.91 -5.01
CA THR A 59 8.55 5.27 -6.06
C THR A 59 8.69 4.30 -7.20
N ILE A 60 7.59 3.69 -7.60
CA ILE A 60 7.53 2.80 -8.76
C ILE A 60 6.59 3.36 -9.82
N VAL A 61 6.85 2.98 -11.06
CA VAL A 61 6.02 3.37 -12.21
C VAL A 61 5.20 2.18 -12.67
N ALA A 62 3.91 2.37 -12.78
CA ALA A 62 3.00 1.40 -13.38
C ALA A 62 2.94 1.60 -14.90
N ALA A 63 2.73 0.52 -15.65
CA ALA A 63 2.48 0.56 -17.08
C ALA A 63 1.05 0.06 -17.35
N ASN A 64 0.19 0.94 -17.84
CA ASN A 64 -1.23 0.62 -18.03
C ASN A 64 -1.90 0.07 -16.75
N GLY A 65 -1.62 0.73 -15.61
CA GLY A 65 -2.12 0.33 -14.30
C GLY A 65 -1.42 -0.90 -13.69
N ARG A 66 -0.55 -1.60 -14.42
CA ARG A 66 0.18 -2.79 -13.95
C ARG A 66 1.53 -2.40 -13.37
N PHE A 67 1.88 -3.00 -12.25
CA PHE A 67 3.16 -2.78 -11.60
C PHE A 67 3.72 -4.05 -10.98
N ALA A 68 5.01 -4.05 -10.76
CA ALA A 68 5.74 -5.03 -10.01
C ALA A 68 6.80 -4.34 -9.15
N TYR A 69 7.00 -4.83 -7.94
CA TYR A 69 7.99 -4.34 -7.02
C TYR A 69 8.76 -5.50 -6.42
N ASP A 70 10.07 -5.41 -6.50
CA ASP A 70 11.00 -6.39 -5.97
C ASP A 70 11.79 -5.81 -4.81
N MET A 71 11.63 -6.42 -3.66
CA MET A 71 12.44 -6.14 -2.49
C MET A 71 12.67 -7.44 -1.72
N PRO A 72 13.91 -7.77 -1.34
CA PRO A 72 14.16 -8.89 -0.45
C PRO A 72 13.58 -8.57 0.93
N VAL A 73 12.59 -9.37 1.36
CA VAL A 73 12.02 -9.29 2.70
C VAL A 73 12.74 -10.30 3.58
N GLU A 74 13.54 -9.81 4.52
CA GLU A 74 14.31 -10.65 5.46
C GLU A 74 13.64 -10.74 6.84
N LEU A 75 12.86 -9.74 7.22
CA LEU A 75 12.10 -9.63 8.46
C LEU A 75 10.64 -9.31 8.15
N PRO A 76 9.70 -9.67 9.03
CA PRO A 76 8.31 -9.25 8.88
C PRO A 76 8.22 -7.74 8.64
N THR A 77 7.68 -7.35 7.51
CA THR A 77 7.68 -5.96 7.03
C THR A 77 6.28 -5.51 6.70
N GLN A 78 5.92 -4.30 7.16
CA GLN A 78 4.73 -3.59 6.72
C GLN A 78 5.06 -2.76 5.47
N PHE A 79 4.15 -2.81 4.51
CA PHE A 79 4.15 -1.94 3.34
C PHE A 79 2.88 -1.10 3.33
N ILE A 80 2.99 0.13 2.84
CA ILE A 80 1.86 1.01 2.54
C ILE A 80 2.00 1.42 1.07
N ILE A 81 1.00 1.12 0.27
CA ILE A 81 0.96 1.47 -1.15
C ILE A 81 0.01 2.65 -1.34
N ILE A 82 0.51 3.72 -1.93
CA ILE A 82 -0.21 4.98 -2.10
C ILE A 82 -0.14 5.38 -3.58
N PRO A 83 -1.25 5.38 -4.34
CA PRO A 83 -1.29 6.03 -5.64
C PRO A 83 -0.95 7.52 -5.52
N MET A 84 0.08 7.98 -6.24
CA MET A 84 0.57 9.36 -6.11
C MET A 84 -0.49 10.42 -6.43
N GLN A 85 -1.47 10.09 -7.28
CA GLN A 85 -2.61 10.97 -7.57
C GLN A 85 -3.54 11.21 -6.36
N LEU A 86 -3.48 10.33 -5.34
CA LEU A 86 -4.28 10.42 -4.11
C LEU A 86 -3.47 10.98 -2.93
N MET A 87 -2.20 11.28 -3.14
CA MET A 87 -1.35 11.83 -2.10
C MET A 87 -1.63 13.31 -1.91
N GLU A 88 -1.99 13.70 -0.71
CA GLU A 88 -2.25 15.09 -0.35
C GLU A 88 -0.98 15.80 0.14
N PHE A 89 -0.95 17.11 -0.03
CA PHE A 89 0.12 17.96 0.48
C PHE A 89 -0.48 18.99 1.44
N ASP A 90 -0.13 18.90 2.71
CA ASP A 90 -0.47 19.90 3.71
C ASP A 90 0.80 20.40 4.39
N GLN A 91 0.99 21.72 4.43
CA GLN A 91 2.13 22.40 5.07
C GLN A 91 3.52 21.86 4.65
N GLY A 92 3.64 21.47 3.37
CA GLY A 92 4.90 20.93 2.82
C GLY A 92 5.16 19.46 3.17
N ARG A 93 4.23 18.77 3.82
CA ARG A 93 4.31 17.34 4.11
C ARG A 93 3.35 16.56 3.23
N ARG A 94 3.81 15.42 2.76
CA ARG A 94 2.97 14.44 2.05
C ARG A 94 2.26 13.57 3.08
N HIS A 95 0.98 13.33 2.87
CA HIS A 95 0.21 12.39 3.68
C HIS A 95 -0.81 11.65 2.83
N SER A 96 -1.21 10.49 3.29
CA SER A 96 -2.31 9.71 2.77
C SER A 96 -3.45 9.66 3.78
N THR A 97 -4.64 9.38 3.31
CA THR A 97 -5.81 9.13 4.16
C THR A 97 -6.10 7.64 4.21
N SER A 98 -6.89 7.19 5.17
CA SER A 98 -7.31 5.79 5.28
C SER A 98 -8.13 5.29 4.09
N THR A 99 -8.53 6.19 3.17
CA THR A 99 -9.24 5.85 1.93
C THR A 99 -8.36 5.90 0.69
N SER A 100 -7.13 6.42 0.81
CA SER A 100 -6.20 6.65 -0.31
C SER A 100 -5.00 5.70 -0.33
N ASP A 101 -4.85 4.85 0.67
CA ASP A 101 -3.76 3.87 0.75
C ASP A 101 -4.25 2.45 1.06
N ILE A 102 -3.37 1.48 0.93
CA ILE A 102 -3.55 0.13 1.43
C ILE A 102 -2.31 -0.33 2.18
N LYS A 103 -2.52 -0.96 3.33
CA LYS A 103 -1.48 -1.61 4.12
C LYS A 103 -1.45 -3.10 3.83
N LEU A 104 -0.27 -3.65 3.74
CA LEU A 104 -0.04 -5.08 3.62
C LEU A 104 1.18 -5.51 4.43
N PHE A 105 1.28 -6.79 4.71
CA PHE A 105 2.32 -7.37 5.55
C PHE A 105 2.93 -8.56 4.85
N LEU A 106 4.24 -8.64 4.82
CA LEU A 106 4.97 -9.76 4.21
C LEU A 106 6.04 -10.27 5.16
N ASP A 107 6.17 -11.56 5.19
CA ASP A 107 7.31 -12.27 5.77
C ASP A 107 8.25 -12.78 4.66
N LYS A 108 9.38 -13.33 5.05
CA LYS A 108 10.40 -13.81 4.13
C LYS A 108 9.85 -14.82 3.12
N GLY A 109 10.04 -14.50 1.85
CA GLY A 109 9.64 -15.35 0.73
C GLY A 109 8.15 -15.29 0.37
N GLU A 110 7.36 -14.50 1.08
CA GLU A 110 5.96 -14.25 0.74
C GLU A 110 5.82 -13.29 -0.44
N GLN A 111 4.68 -13.38 -1.11
CA GLN A 111 4.31 -12.55 -2.24
C GLN A 111 2.86 -12.11 -2.10
N VAL A 112 2.56 -10.90 -2.58
CA VAL A 112 1.19 -10.40 -2.59
C VAL A 112 0.83 -9.84 -3.95
N LYS A 113 -0.44 -10.02 -4.32
CA LYS A 113 -1.04 -9.41 -5.50
C LYS A 113 -2.10 -8.42 -5.06
N ILE A 114 -2.08 -7.25 -5.70
CA ILE A 114 -3.03 -6.15 -5.48
C ILE A 114 -3.88 -5.99 -6.73
N GLU A 115 -5.19 -6.07 -6.58
CA GLU A 115 -6.15 -5.70 -7.62
C GLU A 115 -6.99 -4.54 -7.11
N GLY A 116 -6.97 -3.42 -7.83
CA GLY A 116 -7.57 -2.19 -7.33
C GLY A 116 -8.15 -1.29 -8.40
N ARG A 117 -8.90 -0.29 -7.93
CA ARG A 117 -9.46 0.79 -8.75
C ARG A 117 -9.49 2.08 -7.95
N ILE A 118 -9.23 3.18 -8.61
CA ILE A 118 -9.38 4.51 -8.02
C ILE A 118 -10.72 5.10 -8.46
N ASP A 119 -11.56 5.41 -7.47
CA ASP A 119 -12.84 6.07 -7.65
C ASP A 119 -12.79 7.44 -6.95
N SER A 120 -12.61 8.52 -7.71
CA SER A 120 -12.40 9.88 -7.19
C SER A 120 -11.17 9.95 -6.26
N THR A 121 -11.37 10.09 -4.96
CA THR A 121 -10.30 10.17 -3.93
C THR A 121 -10.11 8.87 -3.17
N VAL A 122 -10.76 7.81 -3.62
CA VAL A 122 -10.82 6.53 -2.89
C VAL A 122 -10.09 5.44 -3.65
N PHE A 123 -9.13 4.78 -3.02
CA PHE A 123 -8.43 3.62 -3.55
C PHE A 123 -9.13 2.33 -3.10
N ASN A 124 -9.92 1.73 -3.97
CA ASN A 124 -10.56 0.43 -3.76
C ASN A 124 -9.62 -0.69 -4.19
N CYS A 125 -9.24 -1.60 -3.28
CA CYS A 125 -8.40 -2.73 -3.64
C CYS A 125 -8.66 -3.97 -2.79
N THR A 126 -8.23 -5.10 -3.33
CA THR A 126 -8.17 -6.40 -2.68
C THR A 126 -6.75 -6.93 -2.71
N LEU A 127 -6.37 -7.67 -1.67
CA LEU A 127 -5.08 -8.33 -1.53
C LEU A 127 -5.27 -9.83 -1.62
N SER A 128 -4.35 -10.51 -2.28
CA SER A 128 -4.27 -11.96 -2.34
C SER A 128 -2.83 -12.44 -2.31
N GLY A 129 -2.60 -13.71 -1.96
CA GLY A 129 -1.28 -14.34 -1.93
C GLY A 129 -0.86 -14.83 -0.56
N THR A 130 -1.30 -14.19 0.53
CA THR A 130 -1.10 -14.69 1.88
C THR A 130 -2.37 -14.58 2.70
N ARG A 131 -2.61 -15.52 3.60
CA ARG A 131 -3.82 -15.53 4.43
C ARG A 131 -3.97 -14.25 5.26
N LEU A 132 -2.87 -13.75 5.82
CA LEU A 132 -2.89 -12.51 6.62
C LEU A 132 -3.39 -11.32 5.78
N ASN A 133 -2.87 -11.16 4.56
CA ASN A 133 -3.28 -10.05 3.69
C ASN A 133 -4.70 -10.23 3.16
N GLU A 134 -5.15 -11.44 2.89
CA GLU A 134 -6.54 -11.71 2.48
C GLU A 134 -7.53 -11.39 3.60
N ASP A 135 -7.24 -11.80 4.84
CA ASP A 135 -8.05 -11.48 6.02
C ASP A 135 -8.04 -9.97 6.31
N HIS A 136 -6.87 -9.31 6.21
CA HIS A 136 -6.75 -7.85 6.35
C HIS A 136 -7.55 -7.12 5.27
N SER A 137 -7.45 -7.56 4.02
CA SER A 137 -8.20 -6.98 2.89
C SER A 137 -9.71 -7.07 3.10
N ARG A 138 -10.21 -8.22 3.57
CA ARG A 138 -11.64 -8.41 3.88
C ARG A 138 -12.09 -7.45 4.97
N HIS A 139 -11.35 -7.38 6.07
CA HIS A 139 -11.67 -6.47 7.17
C HIS A 139 -11.61 -4.99 6.74
N TYR A 140 -10.63 -4.64 5.93
CA TYR A 140 -10.51 -3.32 5.32
C TYR A 140 -11.76 -2.95 4.49
N GLN A 141 -12.28 -3.87 3.68
CA GLN A 141 -13.49 -3.66 2.89
C GLN A 141 -14.74 -3.45 3.77
N GLU A 142 -14.85 -4.15 4.89
CA GLU A 142 -15.93 -3.99 5.85
C GLU A 142 -15.93 -2.61 6.53
N LEU A 143 -14.76 -2.09 6.88
CA LEU A 143 -14.61 -0.79 7.56
C LEU A 143 -14.69 0.40 6.61
N ARG A 144 -14.42 0.20 5.34
CA ARG A 144 -14.30 1.24 4.35
C ARG A 144 -15.51 2.18 4.21
N PRO A 145 -16.76 1.71 4.19
CA PRO A 145 -17.92 2.60 4.13
C PRO A 145 -17.94 3.61 5.28
N PHE A 146 -17.50 3.20 6.46
CA PHE A 146 -17.42 4.08 7.64
C PHE A 146 -16.34 5.14 7.49
N TRP A 147 -15.19 4.80 6.89
CA TRP A 147 -14.11 5.76 6.65
C TRP A 147 -14.49 6.79 5.58
N ILE A 148 -15.15 6.34 4.50
CA ILE A 148 -15.67 7.23 3.44
C ILE A 148 -16.68 8.20 4.02
N GLU A 149 -17.62 7.74 4.82
CA GLU A 149 -18.61 8.60 5.47
C GLU A 149 -17.96 9.54 6.49
N GLY A 150 -16.98 9.05 7.26
CA GLY A 150 -16.20 9.87 8.18
C GLY A 150 -15.46 11.01 7.47
N GLN A 151 -14.83 10.74 6.32
CA GLN A 151 -14.17 11.74 5.51
C GLN A 151 -15.18 12.76 4.97
N ARG A 152 -16.30 12.31 4.41
CA ARG A 152 -17.38 13.17 3.91
C ARG A 152 -17.91 14.13 4.99
N LEU A 153 -18.10 13.63 6.22
CA LEU A 153 -18.53 14.45 7.35
C LEU A 153 -17.46 15.47 7.76
N GLN A 154 -16.19 15.07 7.73
CA GLN A 154 -15.08 15.96 8.04
C GLN A 154 -14.96 17.10 7.01
N ASP A 155 -15.09 16.79 5.72
CA ASP A 155 -15.04 17.77 4.64
C ASP A 155 -16.23 18.75 4.68
N ALA A 156 -17.38 18.28 5.18
CA ALA A 156 -18.57 19.12 5.35
C ALA A 156 -18.52 20.04 6.59
N MET A 157 -17.52 19.88 7.48
CA MET A 157 -17.39 20.75 8.66
C MET A 157 -16.89 22.15 8.32
N PRO A 158 -17.51 23.22 8.87
CA PRO A 158 -17.01 24.59 8.66
C PRO A 158 -15.55 24.73 9.13
N GLU A 159 -14.74 25.42 8.34
CA GLU A 159 -13.30 25.63 8.58
C GLU A 159 -12.95 26.12 10.00
N LYS A 160 -13.84 26.91 10.61
CA LYS A 160 -13.70 27.40 12.02
C LYS A 160 -13.75 26.28 13.06
N ALA A 161 -14.54 25.24 12.83
CA ALA A 161 -14.64 24.08 13.74
C ALA A 161 -13.40 23.19 13.64
N ALA A 162 -12.85 23.03 12.44
CA ALA A 162 -11.62 22.30 12.19
C ALA A 162 -10.40 22.94 12.87
N ARG A 163 -10.29 24.28 12.82
CA ARG A 163 -9.21 25.03 13.51
C ARG A 163 -9.25 24.91 15.03
N ASN A 164 -10.43 24.86 15.64
CA ASN A 164 -10.56 24.72 17.09
C ASN A 164 -10.17 23.32 17.57
N ARG A 165 -10.41 22.27 16.79
CA ARG A 165 -9.98 20.91 17.10
C ARG A 165 -8.44 20.77 17.10
N LYS A 166 -7.76 21.35 16.10
CA LYS A 166 -6.28 21.36 16.04
C LYS A 166 -5.65 22.08 17.26
N ARG A 167 -6.31 23.10 17.81
CA ARG A 167 -5.82 23.80 19.02
C ARG A 167 -6.01 23.01 20.32
N SER A 168 -7.08 22.22 20.44
CA SER A 168 -7.33 21.43 21.66
C SER A 168 -6.42 20.20 21.78
N THR A 169 -5.97 19.62 20.66
CA THR A 169 -5.05 18.49 20.66
C THR A 169 -3.59 18.91 20.87
N SER A 170 -3.21 20.15 20.54
CA SER A 170 -1.86 20.66 20.77
C SER A 170 -1.62 21.20 22.18
N GLY A 171 -2.65 21.32 23.02
CA GLY A 171 -2.59 21.88 24.39
C GLY A 171 -2.45 20.84 25.52
N SER A 172 -2.45 19.54 25.23
CA SER A 172 -2.40 18.46 26.24
C SER A 172 -1.00 17.92 26.52
N GLY A 173 0.05 18.58 26.06
CA GLY A 173 1.45 18.21 26.30
C GLY A 173 2.15 19.21 27.23
N ARG A 174 1.86 19.17 28.51
CA ARG A 174 2.74 19.71 29.59
C ARG A 174 2.74 18.76 30.76
#